data_4aa459808df4dda0c22fe53bc5713f0d
#
_entry.id   4aa459808df4dda0c22fe53bc5713f0d
#
_cell.length_a   1.000
_cell.length_b   1.000
_cell.length_c   1.000
_cell.angle_alpha   90.00
_cell.angle_beta   90.00
_cell.angle_gamma   90.00
#
_symmetry.space_group_name_H-M   'P 1'
#
loop_
_entity.id
_entity.type
_entity.pdbx_description
1 polymer ?
#
loop_
_entity_poly.entity_id
_entity_poly.type
_entity_poly.pdbx_seq_one_letter_code
_entity_poly.pdbx_strand_id
1 'polypeptide(L)'
;TECLNRFPGLYEEEWLRLFRAKIGITNPQAGDGELIETLLTGMALQRADFTRTFRGLATGLAGAEFAEPEAFATWSRDWRDRIASEPAPEDLMRRSNPAYIPRNHQVEAAIRAAISGDYGPFGRLNQVLLQPLAEQQDAAPYSLGPTVDEEVRRTYCGT
;
A
#
# COMPACT_ATOMS: atom_id res chain seq x y z
N THR A 1 11.49 -8.36 31.38
CA THR A 1 12.63 -7.54 30.86
C THR A 1 13.22 -8.17 29.60
N GLU A 2 13.44 -9.50 29.53
CA GLU A 2 14.05 -10.17 28.37
C GLU A 2 13.22 -10.04 27.08
N CYS A 3 11.89 -10.16 27.15
CA CYS A 3 10.99 -9.96 26.01
C CYS A 3 11.08 -8.54 25.43
N LEU A 4 11.18 -7.52 26.28
CA LEU A 4 11.29 -6.13 25.85
C LEU A 4 12.63 -5.86 25.13
N ASN A 5 13.71 -6.51 25.58
CA ASN A 5 15.02 -6.35 24.95
C ASN A 5 15.12 -7.03 23.58
N ARG A 6 14.30 -8.07 23.33
CA ARG A 6 14.25 -8.78 22.03
C ARG A 6 13.31 -8.12 21.03
N PHE A 7 12.37 -7.30 21.50
CA PHE A 7 11.34 -6.70 20.65
C PHE A 7 11.90 -5.89 19.46
N PRO A 8 12.91 -5.00 19.64
CA PRO A 8 13.42 -4.22 18.51
C PRO A 8 13.95 -5.10 17.37
N GLY A 9 14.74 -6.13 17.68
CA GLY A 9 15.30 -7.03 16.66
C GLY A 9 14.21 -7.84 15.94
N LEU A 10 13.22 -8.38 16.68
CA LEU A 10 12.10 -9.09 16.09
C LEU A 10 11.23 -8.18 15.21
N TYR A 11 11.03 -6.93 15.63
CA TYR A 11 10.31 -5.94 14.85
C TYR A 11 11.04 -5.62 13.53
N GLU A 12 12.34 -5.37 13.59
CA GLU A 12 13.16 -5.07 12.42
C GLU A 12 13.18 -6.23 11.41
N GLU A 13 13.38 -7.46 11.89
CA GLU A 13 13.35 -8.67 11.06
C GLU A 13 12.01 -8.81 10.34
N GLU A 14 10.90 -8.67 11.07
CA GLU A 14 9.56 -8.82 10.52
C GLU A 14 9.20 -7.66 9.57
N TRP A 15 9.61 -6.43 9.91
CA TRP A 15 9.46 -5.26 9.05
C TRP A 15 10.17 -5.47 7.71
N LEU A 16 11.45 -5.88 7.75
CA LEU A 16 12.21 -6.19 6.53
C LEU A 16 11.57 -7.32 5.72
N ARG A 17 11.12 -8.38 6.38
CA ARG A 17 10.46 -9.50 5.70
C ARG A 17 9.20 -9.06 4.96
N LEU A 18 8.36 -8.26 5.61
CA LEU A 18 7.12 -7.76 5.02
C LEU A 18 7.38 -6.79 3.86
N PHE A 19 8.31 -5.86 4.02
CA PHE A 19 8.61 -4.88 2.97
C PHE A 19 9.35 -5.48 1.78
N ARG A 20 10.23 -6.47 1.99
CA ARG A 20 10.80 -7.26 0.89
C ARG A 20 9.71 -7.90 0.03
N ALA A 21 8.75 -8.55 0.65
CA ALA A 21 7.63 -9.15 -0.08
C ALA A 21 6.81 -8.10 -0.85
N LYS A 22 6.61 -6.91 -0.28
CA LYS A 22 5.91 -5.79 -0.93
C LYS A 22 6.60 -5.26 -2.18
N ILE A 23 7.93 -5.34 -2.24
CA ILE A 23 8.72 -4.91 -3.40
C ILE A 23 9.23 -6.08 -4.27
N GLY A 24 8.72 -7.29 -4.05
CA GLY A 24 8.98 -8.45 -4.91
C GLY A 24 10.25 -9.23 -4.58
N ILE A 25 10.84 -9.06 -3.40
CA ILE A 25 12.06 -9.75 -2.97
C ILE A 25 11.72 -10.98 -2.13
N THR A 26 12.12 -12.15 -2.60
CA THR A 26 12.02 -13.43 -1.89
C THR A 26 13.33 -13.78 -1.19
N ASN A 27 14.48 -13.51 -1.83
CA ASN A 27 15.80 -13.88 -1.34
C ASN A 27 16.49 -12.66 -0.70
N PRO A 28 16.63 -12.61 0.65
CA PRO A 28 17.22 -11.47 1.32
C PRO A 28 18.66 -11.19 0.90
N GLN A 29 18.99 -9.92 0.69
CA GLN A 29 20.37 -9.46 0.43
C GLN A 29 20.68 -8.21 1.28
N ALA A 30 21.98 -7.97 1.47
CA ALA A 30 22.44 -6.71 2.05
C ALA A 30 22.03 -5.55 1.14
N GLY A 31 21.58 -4.42 1.74
CA GLY A 31 21.08 -3.25 0.99
C GLY A 31 19.55 -3.24 0.76
N ASP A 32 18.83 -4.37 0.94
CA ASP A 32 17.37 -4.37 0.80
C ASP A 32 16.68 -3.34 1.70
N GLY A 33 17.19 -3.17 2.94
CA GLY A 33 16.65 -2.19 3.89
C GLY A 33 16.79 -0.76 3.37
N GLU A 34 17.97 -0.40 2.88
CA GLU A 34 18.23 0.92 2.31
C GLU A 34 17.37 1.21 1.08
N LEU A 35 17.19 0.19 0.22
CA LEU A 35 16.32 0.28 -0.95
C LEU A 35 14.86 0.56 -0.53
N ILE A 36 14.36 -0.12 0.50
CA ILE A 36 13.01 0.07 1.04
C ILE A 36 12.86 1.47 1.66
N GLU A 37 13.81 1.87 2.51
CA GLU A 37 13.77 3.18 3.18
C GLU A 37 13.84 4.33 2.18
N THR A 38 14.62 4.20 1.12
CA THR A 38 14.71 5.19 0.04
C THR A 38 13.36 5.34 -0.67
N LEU A 39 12.65 4.23 -0.97
CA LEU A 39 11.30 4.31 -1.52
C LEU A 39 10.34 5.04 -0.57
N LEU A 40 10.31 4.63 0.69
CA LEU A 40 9.40 5.21 1.70
C LEU A 40 9.65 6.69 1.91
N THR A 41 10.93 7.10 1.93
CA THR A 41 11.32 8.51 2.01
C THR A 41 10.85 9.29 0.79
N GLY A 42 11.08 8.76 -0.41
CA GLY A 42 10.59 9.37 -1.66
C GLY A 42 9.07 9.52 -1.68
N MET A 43 8.34 8.47 -1.26
CA MET A 43 6.88 8.51 -1.13
C MET A 43 6.41 9.60 -0.15
N ALA A 44 7.06 9.73 1.00
CA ALA A 44 6.71 10.75 1.99
C ALA A 44 6.94 12.17 1.46
N LEU A 45 8.09 12.42 0.84
CA LEU A 45 8.43 13.72 0.24
C LEU A 45 7.49 14.12 -0.90
N GLN A 46 7.06 13.16 -1.72
CA GLN A 46 6.20 13.36 -2.88
C GLN A 46 4.70 13.20 -2.55
N ARG A 47 4.35 12.87 -1.30
CA ARG A 47 2.99 12.59 -0.86
C ARG A 47 2.30 11.50 -1.70
N ALA A 48 3.07 10.52 -2.15
CA ALA A 48 2.57 9.41 -2.95
C ALA A 48 1.64 8.51 -2.12
N ASP A 49 0.56 8.02 -2.74
CA ASP A 49 -0.36 7.09 -2.06
C ASP A 49 0.32 5.75 -1.79
N PHE A 50 0.38 5.37 -0.52
CA PHE A 50 1.08 4.16 -0.08
C PHE A 50 0.56 2.89 -0.76
N THR A 51 -0.75 2.70 -0.73
CA THR A 51 -1.38 1.49 -1.26
C THR A 51 -1.21 1.40 -2.77
N ARG A 52 -1.46 2.52 -3.48
CA ARG A 52 -1.37 2.58 -4.93
C ARG A 52 0.08 2.46 -5.42
N THR A 53 1.04 3.06 -4.71
CA THR A 53 2.46 2.91 -5.04
C THR A 53 2.88 1.45 -4.97
N PHE A 54 2.67 0.77 -3.83
CA PHE A 54 3.07 -0.63 -3.70
C PHE A 54 2.31 -1.57 -4.65
N ARG A 55 1.01 -1.35 -4.86
CA ARG A 55 0.23 -2.11 -5.85
C ARG A 55 0.73 -1.86 -7.27
N GLY A 56 1.07 -0.61 -7.58
CA GLY A 56 1.58 -0.16 -8.87
C GLY A 56 2.95 -0.73 -9.25
N LEU A 57 3.77 -1.17 -8.29
CA LEU A 57 5.05 -1.83 -8.59
C LEU A 57 4.85 -3.09 -9.45
N ALA A 58 3.84 -3.89 -9.15
CA ALA A 58 3.54 -5.12 -9.91
C ALA A 58 2.96 -4.87 -11.30
N THR A 59 2.55 -3.65 -11.62
CA THR A 59 1.90 -3.27 -12.88
C THR A 59 2.68 -2.22 -13.68
N GLY A 60 3.79 -1.72 -13.13
CA GLY A 60 4.57 -0.63 -13.72
C GLY A 60 3.95 0.76 -13.56
N LEU A 61 2.88 0.91 -12.77
CA LEU A 61 2.15 2.16 -12.59
C LEU A 61 2.56 2.96 -11.34
N ALA A 62 3.46 2.45 -10.51
CA ALA A 62 3.86 3.08 -9.25
C ALA A 62 4.37 4.53 -9.42
N GLY A 63 5.09 4.83 -10.51
CA GLY A 63 5.63 6.16 -10.78
C GLY A 63 4.55 7.23 -10.98
N ALA A 64 3.33 6.85 -11.33
CA ALA A 64 2.22 7.79 -11.49
C ALA A 64 1.73 8.40 -10.16
N GLU A 65 2.12 7.82 -9.04
CA GLU A 65 1.79 8.33 -7.70
C GLU A 65 2.75 9.44 -7.22
N PHE A 66 3.87 9.63 -7.93
CA PHE A 66 4.88 10.64 -7.59
C PHE A 66 4.62 11.93 -8.36
N ALA A 67 4.65 13.07 -7.66
CA ALA A 67 4.51 14.38 -8.27
C ALA A 67 5.66 14.68 -9.25
N GLU A 68 6.86 14.19 -8.92
CA GLU A 68 8.06 14.29 -9.76
C GLU A 68 8.47 12.87 -10.24
N PRO A 69 8.13 12.46 -11.47
CA PRO A 69 8.42 11.12 -11.99
C PRO A 69 9.90 10.73 -11.95
N GLU A 70 10.80 11.70 -12.08
CA GLU A 70 12.26 11.48 -12.05
C GLU A 70 12.74 10.95 -10.68
N ALA A 71 12.08 11.37 -9.59
CA ALA A 71 12.40 10.90 -8.24
C ALA A 71 12.17 9.38 -8.12
N PHE A 72 11.06 8.89 -8.69
CA PHE A 72 10.76 7.47 -8.76
C PHE A 72 11.66 6.73 -9.78
N ALA A 73 11.95 7.34 -10.92
CA ALA A 73 12.71 6.72 -12.00
C ALA A 73 14.13 6.29 -11.56
N THR A 74 14.80 7.11 -10.73
CA THR A 74 16.12 6.78 -10.19
C THR A 74 16.07 5.55 -9.29
N TRP A 75 15.19 5.55 -8.29
CA TRP A 75 14.99 4.42 -7.40
C TRP A 75 14.58 3.15 -8.16
N SER A 76 13.68 3.27 -9.13
CA SER A 76 13.13 2.12 -9.86
C SER A 76 14.14 1.39 -10.73
N ARG A 77 15.25 2.03 -11.13
CA ARG A 77 16.36 1.35 -11.82
C ARG A 77 17.05 0.37 -10.88
N ASP A 78 17.50 0.85 -9.73
CA ASP A 78 18.21 0.04 -8.74
C ASP A 78 17.31 -1.10 -8.24
N TRP A 79 16.02 -0.83 -8.03
CA TRP A 79 15.03 -1.83 -7.67
C TRP A 79 14.84 -2.89 -8.76
N ARG A 80 14.71 -2.52 -10.05
CA ARG A 80 14.59 -3.50 -11.15
C ARG A 80 15.81 -4.38 -11.26
N ASP A 81 17.01 -3.81 -11.13
CA ASP A 81 18.26 -4.57 -11.14
C ASP A 81 18.28 -5.55 -9.96
N ARG A 82 17.82 -5.11 -8.77
CA ARG A 82 17.75 -5.96 -7.58
C ARG A 82 16.78 -7.14 -7.73
N ILE A 83 15.62 -6.94 -8.32
CA ILE A 83 14.61 -8.01 -8.48
C ILE A 83 14.77 -8.86 -9.74
N ALA A 84 15.72 -8.53 -10.63
CA ALA A 84 15.89 -9.23 -11.93
C ALA A 84 16.15 -10.74 -11.78
N SER A 85 16.73 -11.17 -10.67
CA SER A 85 17.00 -12.58 -10.35
C SER A 85 15.98 -13.22 -9.42
N GLU A 86 14.95 -12.48 -8.98
CA GLU A 86 13.95 -13.01 -8.06
C GLU A 86 12.91 -13.87 -8.82
N PRO A 87 12.44 -14.97 -8.21
CA PRO A 87 11.41 -15.81 -8.81
C PRO A 87 10.03 -15.13 -8.70
N ALA A 88 9.39 -14.87 -9.84
CA ALA A 88 8.03 -14.32 -9.92
C ALA A 88 7.76 -13.09 -9.02
N PRO A 89 8.56 -12.01 -9.12
CA PRO A 89 8.45 -10.86 -8.22
C PRO A 89 7.09 -10.16 -8.32
N GLU A 90 6.49 -10.08 -9.52
CA GLU A 90 5.16 -9.48 -9.72
C GLU A 90 4.07 -10.26 -8.98
N ASP A 91 4.12 -11.59 -8.97
CA ASP A 91 3.15 -12.41 -8.25
C ASP A 91 3.31 -12.26 -6.75
N LEU A 92 4.55 -12.17 -6.25
CA LEU A 92 4.82 -11.87 -4.85
C LEU A 92 4.24 -10.50 -4.47
N MET A 93 4.48 -9.46 -5.27
CA MET A 93 3.94 -8.13 -5.04
C MET A 93 2.41 -8.11 -5.05
N ARG A 94 1.75 -8.79 -6.01
CA ARG A 94 0.27 -8.83 -6.08
C ARG A 94 -0.36 -9.46 -4.84
N ARG A 95 0.22 -10.53 -4.29
CA ARG A 95 -0.30 -11.18 -3.08
C ARG A 95 0.10 -10.49 -1.78
N SER A 96 1.09 -9.58 -1.81
CA SER A 96 1.58 -8.83 -0.64
C SER A 96 1.00 -7.41 -0.55
N ASN A 97 0.42 -6.89 -1.64
CA ASN A 97 -0.08 -5.53 -1.74
C ASN A 97 -1.56 -5.53 -2.14
N PRO A 98 -2.47 -5.12 -1.25
CA PRO A 98 -3.88 -5.03 -1.58
C PRO A 98 -4.14 -3.97 -2.67
N ALA A 99 -5.11 -4.25 -3.55
CA ALA A 99 -5.66 -3.27 -4.47
C ALA A 99 -6.64 -2.32 -3.76
N TYR A 100 -7.30 -2.83 -2.73
CA TYR A 100 -8.34 -2.10 -1.99
C TYR A 100 -8.07 -2.15 -0.50
N ILE A 101 -8.28 -1.02 0.17
CA ILE A 101 -8.24 -0.86 1.62
C ILE A 101 -9.49 -0.07 2.06
N PRO A 102 -9.91 -0.14 3.34
CA PRO A 102 -11.01 0.68 3.84
C PRO A 102 -10.56 2.15 3.96
N ARG A 103 -10.65 2.89 2.85
CA ARG A 103 -10.27 4.30 2.82
C ARG A 103 -11.27 5.15 3.60
N ASN A 104 -10.78 6.08 4.42
CA ASN A 104 -11.60 6.86 5.34
C ASN A 104 -12.77 7.58 4.65
N HIS A 105 -12.56 8.19 3.48
CA HIS A 105 -13.64 8.86 2.75
C HIS A 105 -14.74 7.90 2.29
N GLN A 106 -14.40 6.67 1.89
CA GLN A 106 -15.37 5.63 1.51
C GLN A 106 -16.15 5.13 2.74
N VAL A 107 -15.45 4.96 3.87
CA VAL A 107 -16.08 4.56 5.13
C VAL A 107 -17.05 5.65 5.60
N GLU A 108 -16.64 6.94 5.57
CA GLU A 108 -17.49 8.08 5.91
C GLU A 108 -18.71 8.22 4.99
N ALA A 109 -18.54 7.98 3.69
CA ALA A 109 -19.65 7.97 2.74
C ALA A 109 -20.66 6.87 3.08
N ALA A 110 -20.17 5.65 3.40
CA ALA A 110 -21.01 4.52 3.79
C ALA A 110 -21.76 4.79 5.12
N ILE A 111 -21.09 5.40 6.11
CA ILE A 111 -21.71 5.79 7.39
C ILE A 111 -22.80 6.83 7.16
N ARG A 112 -22.54 7.88 6.38
CA ARG A 112 -23.54 8.93 6.09
C ARG A 112 -24.77 8.37 5.38
N ALA A 113 -24.60 7.49 4.42
CA ALA A 113 -25.71 6.81 3.75
C ALA A 113 -26.53 5.93 4.73
N ALA A 114 -25.84 5.17 5.58
CA ALA A 114 -26.48 4.29 6.58
C ALA A 114 -27.31 5.06 7.61
N ILE A 115 -26.87 6.25 8.03
CA ILE A 115 -27.65 7.15 8.93
C ILE A 115 -28.98 7.54 8.27
N SER A 116 -29.03 7.68 6.95
CA SER A 116 -30.27 7.97 6.19
C SER A 116 -31.05 6.71 5.83
N GLY A 117 -30.63 5.53 6.28
CA GLY A 117 -31.28 4.25 6.02
C GLY A 117 -30.83 3.55 4.73
N ASP A 118 -29.86 4.09 4.00
CA ASP A 118 -29.29 3.45 2.79
C ASP A 118 -28.01 2.68 3.16
N TYR A 119 -28.12 1.34 3.20
CA TYR A 119 -26.99 0.43 3.46
C TYR A 119 -26.29 -0.05 2.18
N GLY A 120 -26.70 0.40 1.01
CA GLY A 120 -26.09 0.02 -0.28
C GLY A 120 -24.58 0.29 -0.35
N PRO A 121 -24.11 1.51 -0.05
CA PRO A 121 -22.68 1.83 -0.05
C PRO A 121 -21.87 0.98 0.92
N PHE A 122 -22.38 0.73 2.14
CA PHE A 122 -21.73 -0.18 3.09
C PHE A 122 -21.61 -1.60 2.54
N GLY A 123 -22.71 -2.14 1.99
CA GLY A 123 -22.72 -3.48 1.40
C GLY A 123 -21.72 -3.61 0.25
N ARG A 124 -21.64 -2.59 -0.62
CA ARG A 124 -20.68 -2.58 -1.75
C ARG A 124 -19.24 -2.48 -1.27
N LEU A 125 -18.92 -1.57 -0.35
CA LEU A 125 -17.59 -1.45 0.25
C LEU A 125 -17.15 -2.77 0.89
N ASN A 126 -18.05 -3.41 1.66
CA ASN A 126 -17.76 -4.69 2.30
C ASN A 126 -17.46 -5.79 1.25
N GLN A 127 -18.24 -5.89 0.17
CA GLN A 127 -17.98 -6.83 -0.93
C GLN A 127 -16.59 -6.65 -1.54
N VAL A 128 -16.19 -5.40 -1.81
CA VAL A 128 -14.86 -5.10 -2.36
C VAL A 128 -13.75 -5.54 -1.40
N LEU A 129 -13.93 -5.29 -0.10
CA LEU A 129 -12.93 -5.60 0.93
C LEU A 129 -12.86 -7.09 1.29
N LEU A 130 -13.81 -7.93 0.88
CA LEU A 130 -13.72 -9.38 1.05
C LEU A 130 -12.61 -10.02 0.19
N GLN A 131 -12.24 -9.38 -0.92
CA GLN A 131 -11.17 -9.86 -1.81
C GLN A 131 -10.18 -8.72 -2.13
N PRO A 132 -9.46 -8.21 -1.14
CA PRO A 132 -8.70 -6.97 -1.27
C PRO A 132 -7.49 -7.09 -2.20
N LEU A 133 -7.01 -8.30 -2.46
CA LEU A 133 -5.85 -8.58 -3.32
C LEU A 133 -6.21 -8.82 -4.79
N ALA A 134 -7.47 -9.12 -5.08
CA ALA A 134 -7.94 -9.42 -6.43
C ALA A 134 -8.39 -8.14 -7.15
N GLU A 135 -8.04 -8.00 -8.43
CA GLU A 135 -8.68 -6.98 -9.28
C GLU A 135 -10.15 -7.33 -9.47
N GLN A 136 -11.03 -6.34 -9.28
CA GLN A 136 -12.47 -6.52 -9.34
C GLN A 136 -13.09 -5.59 -10.37
N GLN A 137 -14.02 -6.12 -11.15
CA GLN A 137 -14.79 -5.33 -12.10
C GLN A 137 -15.59 -4.27 -11.34
N ASP A 138 -15.62 -3.04 -11.85
CA ASP A 138 -16.35 -1.90 -11.29
C ASP A 138 -15.94 -1.47 -9.86
N ALA A 139 -14.77 -1.91 -9.38
CA ALA A 139 -14.25 -1.52 -8.08
C ALA A 139 -13.14 -0.44 -8.14
N ALA A 140 -12.78 0.05 -9.33
CA ALA A 140 -11.74 1.06 -9.49
C ALA A 140 -11.92 2.30 -8.58
N PRO A 141 -13.14 2.85 -8.35
CA PRO A 141 -13.32 3.98 -7.44
C PRO A 141 -12.86 3.71 -6.00
N TYR A 142 -12.88 2.44 -5.55
CA TYR A 142 -12.46 2.06 -4.19
C TYR A 142 -10.94 1.99 -4.01
N SER A 143 -10.17 2.01 -5.09
CA SER A 143 -8.70 2.10 -5.05
C SER A 143 -8.18 3.54 -5.00
N LEU A 144 -9.02 4.53 -5.36
CA LEU A 144 -8.62 5.93 -5.43
C LEU A 144 -8.48 6.56 -4.05
N GLY A 145 -7.52 7.49 -3.91
CA GLY A 145 -7.40 8.36 -2.75
C GLY A 145 -8.57 9.37 -2.70
N PRO A 146 -8.75 10.05 -1.54
CA PRO A 146 -9.76 11.11 -1.44
C PRO A 146 -9.42 12.29 -2.36
N THR A 147 -10.43 12.95 -2.89
CA THR A 147 -10.31 14.31 -3.39
C THR A 147 -10.13 15.30 -2.23
N VAL A 148 -9.78 16.55 -2.52
CA VAL A 148 -9.61 17.59 -1.48
C VAL A 148 -10.88 17.76 -0.64
N ASP A 149 -12.06 17.64 -1.25
CA ASP A 149 -13.36 17.79 -0.59
C ASP A 149 -13.77 16.53 0.22
N GLU A 150 -13.18 15.37 -0.09
CA GLU A 150 -13.43 14.11 0.59
C GLU A 150 -12.42 13.83 1.71
N GLU A 151 -11.44 14.70 1.92
CA GLU A 151 -10.42 14.51 2.93
C GLU A 151 -11.01 14.47 4.35
N VAL A 152 -10.95 13.33 4.99
CA VAL A 152 -11.43 13.13 6.37
C VAL A 152 -10.36 13.61 7.34
N ARG A 153 -10.53 14.83 7.86
CA ARG A 153 -9.57 15.47 8.76
C ARG A 153 -9.62 14.96 10.20
N ARG A 154 -10.68 14.26 10.57
CA ARG A 154 -10.89 13.74 11.92
C ARG A 154 -11.60 12.39 11.86
N THR A 155 -10.96 11.38 12.42
CA THR A 155 -11.56 10.06 12.59
C THR A 155 -11.91 9.87 14.07
N TYR A 156 -13.08 9.32 14.36
CA TYR A 156 -13.54 9.01 15.71
C TYR A 156 -13.37 7.50 16.01
N CYS A 157 -12.18 6.97 15.70
CA CYS A 157 -11.89 5.57 15.97
C CYS A 157 -11.45 5.40 17.43
N GLY A 158 -12.23 4.67 18.22
CA GLY A 158 -11.73 4.03 19.41
C GLY A 158 -11.58 4.91 20.65
N THR A 159 -12.49 5.78 20.90
CA THR A 159 -12.65 6.33 22.26
C THR A 159 -13.70 5.58 23.01
#